data_54e59a37a9500fb68f721b9a2cd7ee83
#
_entry.id   54e59a37a9500fb68f721b9a2cd7ee83
#
_cell.length_a   1.000
_cell.length_b   1.000
_cell.length_c   1.000
_cell.angle_alpha   90.00
_cell.angle_beta   90.00
_cell.angle_gamma   90.00
#
_symmetry.space_group_name_H-M   'P 1'
#
loop_
_entity.id
_entity.type
_entity.pdbx_description
1 polymer ?
#
loop_
_entity_poly.entity_id
_entity_poly.type
_entity_poly.pdbx_seq_one_letter_code
_entity_poly.pdbx_strand_id
1 'polypeptide(L)'
;MPQPAASSLPVDLAAIEQLARQAAQRVMAVYATDFKVQGKADDSPVTLADQQAEAVILAGLRALTPNIPIVAEEAAAAGHVPQLRQGGRFWLVDPLDGTREFVARNGEFTVNIALIDNGQPLLGVVLAPAVPGPDGSQGCLYAGIVGQGAWMEDAAGRQPIACRAVPAEGLTMLASRSHGDDAAMQAFLPGYLAGRRVAHTATAGSSLKFCLLAAGQADLYPRLGRTMEWDIAAGHAVLAAAGGSVRRADDGGAMVYGKPGFESPHFVAAGWPVE
;
A
#
# COMPACT_ATOMS: atom_id res chain seq x y z
N MET A 1 7.84 14.86 26.36
CA MET A 1 6.51 14.29 26.13
C MET A 1 6.61 12.79 26.37
N PRO A 2 5.79 12.16 27.21
CA PRO A 2 5.80 10.72 27.35
C PRO A 2 5.38 10.11 26.01
N GLN A 3 6.14 9.13 25.50
CA GLN A 3 5.75 8.31 24.36
C GLN A 3 4.39 7.67 24.68
N PRO A 4 3.40 7.71 23.77
CA PRO A 4 2.18 6.96 23.98
C PRO A 4 2.55 5.48 24.18
N ALA A 5 1.96 4.88 25.23
CA ALA A 5 2.14 3.46 25.50
C ALA A 5 1.88 2.67 24.21
N ALA A 6 2.82 1.81 23.83
CA ALA A 6 2.67 0.95 22.67
C ALA A 6 1.36 0.18 22.84
N SER A 7 0.34 0.53 22.05
CA SER A 7 -0.92 -0.20 22.08
C SER A 7 -0.62 -1.61 21.61
N SER A 8 -0.90 -2.61 22.42
CA SER A 8 -0.70 -4.01 22.03
C SER A 8 -1.48 -4.28 20.74
N LEU A 9 -0.80 -4.88 19.75
CA LEU A 9 -1.46 -5.30 18.53
C LEU A 9 -2.58 -6.29 18.89
N PRO A 10 -3.76 -6.19 18.27
CA PRO A 10 -4.86 -7.12 18.51
C PRO A 10 -4.63 -8.48 17.86
N VAL A 11 -3.57 -8.63 17.07
CA VAL A 11 -3.27 -9.82 16.27
C VAL A 11 -1.77 -9.95 16.07
N ASP A 12 -1.29 -11.18 15.91
CA ASP A 12 0.08 -11.46 15.49
C ASP A 12 0.25 -11.07 14.02
N LEU A 13 1.30 -10.31 13.71
CA LEU A 13 1.63 -9.92 12.34
C LEU A 13 1.85 -11.14 11.45
N ALA A 14 2.48 -12.22 11.95
CA ALA A 14 2.71 -13.44 11.19
C ALA A 14 1.39 -14.06 10.67
N ALA A 15 0.29 -13.92 11.42
CA ALA A 15 -1.02 -14.38 10.98
C ALA A 15 -1.54 -13.54 9.79
N ILE A 16 -1.29 -12.24 9.78
CA ILE A 16 -1.69 -11.35 8.67
C ILE A 16 -0.81 -11.60 7.43
N GLU A 17 0.49 -11.80 7.62
CA GLU A 17 1.41 -12.19 6.54
C GLU A 17 0.96 -13.52 5.88
N GLN A 18 0.60 -14.51 6.70
CA GLN A 18 0.09 -15.78 6.19
C GLN A 18 -1.22 -15.63 5.44
N LEU A 19 -2.10 -14.74 5.92
CA LEU A 19 -3.37 -14.44 5.24
C LEU A 19 -3.14 -13.77 3.88
N ALA A 20 -2.20 -12.82 3.80
CA ALA A 20 -1.79 -12.22 2.53
C ALA A 20 -1.23 -13.25 1.55
N ARG A 21 -0.43 -14.23 2.03
CA ARG A 21 0.08 -15.34 1.19
C ARG A 21 -1.04 -16.23 0.67
N GLN A 22 -2.05 -16.55 1.50
CA GLN A 22 -3.20 -17.35 1.07
C GLN A 22 -4.04 -16.62 0.02
N ALA A 23 -4.25 -15.30 0.17
CA ALA A 23 -4.93 -14.48 -0.82
C ALA A 23 -4.12 -14.43 -2.13
N ALA A 24 -2.81 -14.19 -2.04
CA ALA A 24 -1.91 -14.17 -3.19
C ALA A 24 -1.90 -15.49 -3.97
N GLN A 25 -2.02 -16.64 -3.30
CA GLN A 25 -2.17 -17.93 -3.98
C GLN A 25 -3.42 -17.98 -4.86
N ARG A 26 -4.54 -17.36 -4.42
CA ARG A 26 -5.75 -17.24 -5.26
C ARG A 26 -5.53 -16.32 -6.45
N VAL A 27 -4.89 -15.16 -6.21
CA VAL A 27 -4.52 -14.22 -7.27
C VAL A 27 -3.66 -14.92 -8.32
N MET A 28 -2.60 -15.60 -7.90
CA MET A 28 -1.65 -16.26 -8.82
C MET A 28 -2.27 -17.47 -9.55
N ALA A 29 -3.18 -18.19 -8.92
CA ALA A 29 -3.92 -19.27 -9.58
C ALA A 29 -4.76 -18.76 -10.75
N VAL A 30 -5.40 -17.58 -10.59
CA VAL A 30 -6.14 -16.93 -11.68
C VAL A 30 -5.17 -16.31 -12.68
N TYR A 31 -4.08 -15.68 -12.22
CA TYR A 31 -3.06 -15.07 -13.07
C TYR A 31 -2.42 -16.06 -14.04
N ALA A 32 -2.32 -17.33 -13.68
CA ALA A 32 -1.77 -18.39 -14.53
C ALA A 32 -2.73 -18.87 -15.65
N THR A 33 -3.98 -18.39 -15.68
CA THR A 33 -5.03 -18.84 -16.63
C THR A 33 -5.48 -17.70 -17.55
N ASP A 34 -6.29 -18.04 -18.55
CA ASP A 34 -7.07 -17.04 -19.30
C ASP A 34 -8.30 -16.65 -18.47
N PHE A 35 -8.18 -15.55 -17.68
CA PHE A 35 -9.25 -15.02 -16.87
C PHE A 35 -10.11 -14.01 -17.63
N LYS A 36 -11.40 -13.95 -17.28
CA LYS A 36 -12.33 -12.96 -17.81
C LYS A 36 -12.26 -11.68 -16.99
N VAL A 37 -12.12 -10.55 -17.67
CA VAL A 37 -12.21 -9.21 -17.07
C VAL A 37 -13.68 -8.80 -17.04
N GLN A 38 -14.16 -8.37 -15.87
CA GLN A 38 -15.48 -7.79 -15.68
C GLN A 38 -15.31 -6.29 -15.39
N GLY A 39 -16.16 -5.47 -16.01
CA GLY A 39 -16.18 -4.03 -15.73
C GLY A 39 -16.83 -3.73 -14.38
N LYS A 40 -16.24 -2.81 -13.63
CA LYS A 40 -16.86 -2.19 -12.46
C LYS A 40 -17.76 -1.01 -12.90
N ALA A 41 -18.62 -0.52 -12.01
CA ALA A 41 -19.48 0.64 -12.28
C ALA A 41 -18.69 1.92 -12.58
N ASP A 42 -17.44 2.00 -12.15
CA ASP A 42 -16.49 3.08 -12.41
C ASP A 42 -15.56 2.81 -13.61
N ASP A 43 -15.91 1.85 -14.48
CA ASP A 43 -15.13 1.36 -15.61
C ASP A 43 -13.78 0.70 -15.25
N SER A 44 -13.49 0.47 -13.96
CA SER A 44 -12.31 -0.29 -13.55
C SER A 44 -12.51 -1.79 -13.81
N PRO A 45 -11.52 -2.50 -14.39
CA PRO A 45 -11.66 -3.93 -14.62
C PRO A 45 -11.70 -4.69 -13.29
N VAL A 46 -12.66 -5.58 -13.15
CA VAL A 46 -12.78 -6.53 -12.03
C VAL A 46 -12.43 -7.91 -12.52
N THR A 47 -11.60 -8.61 -11.83
CA THR A 47 -11.19 -9.97 -12.14
C THR A 47 -11.73 -10.96 -11.12
N LEU A 48 -11.80 -12.23 -11.50
CA LEU A 48 -12.11 -13.31 -10.56
C LEU A 48 -11.07 -13.39 -9.41
N ALA A 49 -9.83 -12.94 -9.66
CA ALA A 49 -8.76 -12.91 -8.68
C ALA A 49 -9.10 -11.99 -7.50
N ASP A 50 -9.61 -10.76 -7.76
CA ASP A 50 -10.05 -9.82 -6.74
C ASP A 50 -11.04 -10.48 -5.76
N GLN A 51 -12.10 -11.04 -6.32
CA GLN A 51 -13.19 -11.62 -5.55
C GLN A 51 -12.76 -12.81 -4.69
N GLN A 52 -11.92 -13.69 -5.25
CA GLN A 52 -11.42 -14.86 -4.53
C GLN A 52 -10.42 -14.47 -3.44
N ALA A 53 -9.55 -13.51 -3.71
CA ALA A 53 -8.59 -13.01 -2.72
C ALA A 53 -9.32 -12.28 -1.58
N GLU A 54 -10.28 -11.40 -1.89
CA GLU A 54 -11.07 -10.71 -0.86
C GLU A 54 -11.81 -11.69 0.04
N ALA A 55 -12.46 -12.70 -0.52
CA ALA A 55 -13.18 -13.70 0.27
C ALA A 55 -12.26 -14.40 1.29
N VAL A 56 -11.02 -14.75 0.89
CA VAL A 56 -10.02 -15.35 1.79
C VAL A 56 -9.63 -14.36 2.90
N ILE A 57 -9.32 -13.10 2.54
CA ILE A 57 -8.89 -12.10 3.52
C ILE A 57 -10.01 -11.80 4.52
N LEU A 58 -11.24 -11.58 4.05
CA LEU A 58 -12.37 -11.30 4.91
C LEU A 58 -12.66 -12.44 5.90
N ALA A 59 -12.62 -13.69 5.43
CA ALA A 59 -12.83 -14.85 6.29
C ALA A 59 -11.75 -14.94 7.38
N GLY A 60 -10.48 -14.76 7.02
CA GLY A 60 -9.36 -14.80 7.95
C GLY A 60 -9.38 -13.66 8.97
N LEU A 61 -9.60 -12.43 8.54
CA LEU A 61 -9.67 -11.27 9.44
C LEU A 61 -10.86 -11.37 10.43
N ARG A 62 -12.02 -11.86 9.97
CA ARG A 62 -13.17 -12.11 10.87
C ARG A 62 -12.87 -13.18 11.93
N ALA A 63 -12.11 -14.21 11.56
CA ALA A 63 -11.70 -15.25 12.52
C ALA A 63 -10.66 -14.73 13.51
N LEU A 64 -9.67 -13.97 13.06
CA LEU A 64 -8.59 -13.43 13.89
C LEU A 64 -9.04 -12.28 14.79
N THR A 65 -9.90 -11.39 14.28
CA THR A 65 -10.29 -10.16 14.95
C THR A 65 -11.79 -9.86 14.77
N PRO A 66 -12.70 -10.69 15.35
CA PRO A 66 -14.14 -10.64 15.07
C PRO A 66 -14.82 -9.32 15.41
N ASN A 67 -14.21 -8.52 16.28
CA ASN A 67 -14.75 -7.23 16.74
C ASN A 67 -14.18 -6.02 16.01
N ILE A 68 -13.25 -6.22 15.04
CA ILE A 68 -12.67 -5.12 14.27
C ILE A 68 -13.36 -5.05 12.91
N PRO A 69 -14.02 -3.92 12.56
CA PRO A 69 -14.64 -3.73 11.25
C PRO A 69 -13.63 -3.87 10.12
N ILE A 70 -14.08 -4.38 8.97
CA ILE A 70 -13.26 -4.55 7.77
C ILE A 70 -13.89 -3.76 6.64
N VAL A 71 -13.14 -2.84 6.06
CA VAL A 71 -13.46 -2.13 4.83
C VAL A 71 -12.58 -2.72 3.74
N ALA A 72 -13.21 -3.31 2.72
CA ALA A 72 -12.52 -3.94 1.61
C ALA A 72 -13.09 -3.40 0.28
N GLU A 73 -12.26 -3.33 -0.75
CA GLU A 73 -12.59 -2.68 -2.01
C GLU A 73 -13.85 -3.26 -2.66
N GLU A 74 -13.89 -4.58 -2.89
CA GLU A 74 -15.00 -5.22 -3.60
C GLU A 74 -16.30 -5.17 -2.78
N ALA A 75 -16.20 -5.38 -1.47
CA ALA A 75 -17.34 -5.24 -0.57
C ALA A 75 -17.88 -3.79 -0.56
N ALA A 76 -16.99 -2.79 -0.55
CA ALA A 76 -17.38 -1.38 -0.60
C ALA A 76 -18.02 -1.01 -1.94
N ALA A 77 -17.48 -1.49 -3.06
CA ALA A 77 -18.07 -1.33 -4.39
C ALA A 77 -19.47 -1.96 -4.50
N ALA A 78 -19.72 -3.06 -3.76
CA ALA A 78 -21.04 -3.71 -3.63
C ALA A 78 -21.97 -3.02 -2.60
N GLY A 79 -21.55 -1.90 -1.99
CA GLY A 79 -22.33 -1.17 -0.99
C GLY A 79 -22.24 -1.74 0.44
N HIS A 80 -21.37 -2.70 0.69
CA HIS A 80 -21.18 -3.33 2.00
C HIS A 80 -20.08 -2.64 2.79
N VAL A 81 -20.37 -1.48 3.35
CA VAL A 81 -19.45 -0.70 4.19
C VAL A 81 -19.90 -0.78 5.65
N PRO A 82 -19.02 -1.23 6.57
CA PRO A 82 -19.35 -1.26 7.98
C PRO A 82 -19.42 0.15 8.58
N GLN A 83 -20.20 0.31 9.64
CA GLN A 83 -20.15 1.55 10.43
C GLN A 83 -18.83 1.61 11.20
N LEU A 84 -18.04 2.63 10.94
CA LEU A 84 -16.82 2.91 11.67
C LEU A 84 -17.11 3.83 12.87
N ARG A 85 -16.48 3.52 14.01
CA ARG A 85 -16.49 4.42 15.17
C ARG A 85 -15.39 5.46 14.99
N GLN A 86 -15.67 6.71 15.29
CA GLN A 86 -14.66 7.76 15.30
C GLN A 86 -13.51 7.36 16.26
N GLY A 87 -12.27 7.42 15.78
CA GLY A 87 -11.10 6.99 16.55
C GLY A 87 -10.98 5.48 16.77
N GLY A 88 -11.90 4.67 16.23
CA GLY A 88 -11.86 3.22 16.36
C GLY A 88 -10.83 2.55 15.45
N ARG A 89 -10.58 1.26 15.73
CA ARG A 89 -9.77 0.39 14.86
C ARG A 89 -10.62 -0.19 13.75
N PHE A 90 -10.03 -0.32 12.57
CA PHE A 90 -10.63 -1.03 11.43
C PHE A 90 -9.54 -1.50 10.47
N TRP A 91 -9.86 -2.53 9.69
CA TRP A 91 -9.02 -3.00 8.61
C TRP A 91 -9.37 -2.28 7.32
N LEU A 92 -8.34 -1.95 6.53
CA LEU A 92 -8.44 -1.57 5.13
C LEU A 92 -7.79 -2.64 4.28
N VAL A 93 -8.50 -3.12 3.27
CA VAL A 93 -8.09 -4.23 2.42
C VAL A 93 -8.29 -3.86 0.96
N ASP A 94 -7.23 -4.04 0.18
CA ASP A 94 -7.27 -4.12 -1.26
C ASP A 94 -6.77 -5.51 -1.67
N PRO A 95 -7.64 -6.39 -2.17
CA PRO A 95 -7.27 -7.76 -2.51
C PRO A 95 -6.33 -7.86 -3.71
N LEU A 96 -6.38 -6.88 -4.61
CA LEU A 96 -5.57 -6.83 -5.83
C LEU A 96 -5.41 -5.39 -6.34
N ASP A 97 -4.55 -4.61 -5.69
CA ASP A 97 -4.15 -3.29 -6.18
C ASP A 97 -3.31 -3.44 -7.46
N GLY A 98 -3.66 -2.67 -8.48
CA GLY A 98 -3.04 -2.77 -9.78
C GLY A 98 -3.73 -3.78 -10.70
N THR A 99 -5.06 -3.79 -10.76
CA THR A 99 -5.83 -4.65 -11.68
C THR A 99 -5.42 -4.43 -13.14
N ARG A 100 -5.04 -3.21 -13.53
CA ARG A 100 -4.52 -2.93 -14.88
C ARG A 100 -3.18 -3.61 -15.14
N GLU A 101 -2.28 -3.59 -14.17
CA GLU A 101 -0.98 -4.26 -14.18
C GLU A 101 -1.16 -5.79 -14.22
N PHE A 102 -2.14 -6.30 -13.50
CA PHE A 102 -2.53 -7.71 -13.54
C PHE A 102 -3.03 -8.12 -14.94
N VAL A 103 -3.95 -7.35 -15.53
CA VAL A 103 -4.47 -7.58 -16.89
C VAL A 103 -3.37 -7.46 -17.94
N ALA A 104 -2.48 -6.47 -17.79
CA ALA A 104 -1.34 -6.26 -18.70
C ALA A 104 -0.22 -7.28 -18.54
N ARG A 105 -0.30 -8.16 -17.53
CA ARG A 105 0.69 -9.22 -17.28
C ARG A 105 2.10 -8.70 -16.97
N ASN A 106 2.24 -7.49 -16.39
CA ASN A 106 3.54 -6.93 -16.06
C ASN A 106 4.05 -7.32 -14.65
N GLY A 107 3.20 -7.95 -13.83
CA GLY A 107 3.56 -8.46 -12.50
C GLY A 107 3.55 -7.42 -11.36
N GLU A 108 3.36 -6.14 -11.64
CA GLU A 108 3.44 -5.05 -10.65
C GLU A 108 2.10 -4.81 -9.92
N PHE A 109 1.50 -5.85 -9.37
CA PHE A 109 0.28 -5.80 -8.59
C PHE A 109 0.51 -6.33 -7.18
N THR A 110 -0.33 -5.90 -6.21
CA THR A 110 -0.12 -6.23 -4.80
C THR A 110 -1.42 -6.61 -4.09
N VAL A 111 -1.27 -7.43 -3.04
CA VAL A 111 -2.30 -7.68 -2.01
C VAL A 111 -1.97 -6.77 -0.83
N ASN A 112 -2.93 -5.95 -0.39
CA ASN A 112 -2.74 -4.94 0.64
C ASN A 112 -3.67 -5.18 1.83
N ILE A 113 -3.10 -5.30 3.04
CA ILE A 113 -3.86 -5.44 4.29
C ILE A 113 -3.29 -4.44 5.30
N ALA A 114 -4.12 -3.52 5.81
CA ALA A 114 -3.71 -2.52 6.79
C ALA A 114 -4.63 -2.51 7.99
N LEU A 115 -4.07 -2.33 9.19
CA LEU A 115 -4.80 -2.01 10.40
C LEU A 115 -4.67 -0.53 10.68
N ILE A 116 -5.79 0.14 10.81
CA ILE A 116 -5.90 1.55 11.18
C ILE A 116 -6.29 1.64 12.66
N ASP A 117 -5.66 2.53 13.39
CA ASP A 117 -6.00 2.88 14.77
C ASP A 117 -6.08 4.39 14.90
N ASN A 118 -7.21 4.91 15.39
CA ASN A 118 -7.42 6.35 15.54
C ASN A 118 -7.12 7.16 14.26
N GLY A 119 -7.53 6.63 13.10
CA GLY A 119 -7.32 7.26 11.80
C GLY A 119 -5.88 7.26 11.28
N GLN A 120 -4.97 6.55 11.95
CA GLN A 120 -3.56 6.42 11.55
C GLN A 120 -3.21 4.96 11.25
N PRO A 121 -2.32 4.68 10.30
CA PRO A 121 -1.89 3.32 10.03
C PRO A 121 -1.04 2.80 11.20
N LEU A 122 -1.36 1.62 11.68
CA LEU A 122 -0.64 0.96 12.78
C LEU A 122 0.22 -0.20 12.27
N LEU A 123 -0.33 -1.00 11.34
CA LEU A 123 0.28 -2.18 10.76
C LEU A 123 -0.06 -2.24 9.27
N GLY A 124 0.88 -2.69 8.45
CA GLY A 124 0.66 -2.94 7.04
C GLY A 124 1.39 -4.16 6.54
N VAL A 125 0.72 -4.90 5.65
CA VAL A 125 1.30 -5.98 4.85
C VAL A 125 1.00 -5.70 3.39
N VAL A 126 2.04 -5.68 2.57
CA VAL A 126 1.97 -5.56 1.11
C VAL A 126 2.68 -6.76 0.51
N LEU A 127 1.98 -7.58 -0.24
CA LEU A 127 2.57 -8.72 -0.94
C LEU A 127 2.48 -8.51 -2.45
N ALA A 128 3.62 -8.44 -3.12
CA ALA A 128 3.76 -8.39 -4.57
C ALA A 128 4.06 -9.81 -5.11
N PRO A 129 3.06 -10.62 -5.47
CA PRO A 129 3.26 -12.07 -5.66
C PRO A 129 3.94 -12.44 -6.98
N ALA A 130 3.95 -11.53 -7.95
CA ALA A 130 4.51 -11.80 -9.29
C ALA A 130 5.81 -11.01 -9.57
N VAL A 131 6.25 -10.16 -8.64
CA VAL A 131 7.50 -9.40 -8.80
C VAL A 131 8.68 -10.36 -8.67
N PRO A 132 9.64 -10.35 -9.62
CA PRO A 132 10.84 -11.18 -9.51
C PRO A 132 11.70 -10.75 -8.32
N GLY A 133 12.13 -11.70 -7.52
CA GLY A 133 13.20 -11.48 -6.53
C GLY A 133 14.58 -11.33 -7.21
N PRO A 134 15.60 -10.90 -6.47
CA PRO A 134 16.96 -10.73 -7.00
C PRO A 134 17.56 -12.02 -7.58
N ASP A 135 17.10 -13.16 -7.14
CA ASP A 135 17.53 -14.50 -7.57
C ASP A 135 16.63 -15.11 -8.67
N GLY A 136 15.65 -14.34 -9.19
CA GLY A 136 14.67 -14.81 -10.17
C GLY A 136 13.50 -15.58 -9.57
N SER A 137 13.42 -15.73 -8.25
CA SER A 137 12.21 -16.23 -7.57
C SER A 137 11.06 -15.22 -7.73
N GLN A 138 9.83 -15.70 -7.54
CA GLN A 138 8.64 -14.83 -7.60
C GLN A 138 8.12 -14.52 -6.21
N GLY A 139 7.71 -13.27 -6.05
CA GLY A 139 7.03 -12.77 -4.88
C GLY A 139 7.94 -12.11 -3.86
N CYS A 140 7.52 -10.94 -3.39
CA CYS A 140 8.15 -10.22 -2.30
C CYS A 140 7.05 -9.72 -1.35
N LEU A 141 7.20 -10.04 -0.07
CA LEU A 141 6.32 -9.55 1.00
C LEU A 141 7.02 -8.43 1.74
N TYR A 142 6.30 -7.35 1.96
CA TYR A 142 6.71 -6.22 2.79
C TYR A 142 5.74 -6.11 3.97
N ALA A 143 6.28 -5.94 5.17
CA ALA A 143 5.47 -5.77 6.36
C ALA A 143 6.09 -4.74 7.29
N GLY A 144 5.25 -4.04 8.06
CA GLY A 144 5.70 -3.05 9.02
C GLY A 144 4.70 -2.82 10.12
N ILE A 145 5.23 -2.53 11.31
CA ILE A 145 4.48 -2.05 12.47
C ILE A 145 5.06 -0.69 12.84
N VAL A 146 4.25 0.33 12.78
CA VAL A 146 4.69 1.70 13.07
C VAL A 146 5.25 1.77 14.49
N GLY A 147 6.49 2.28 14.60
CA GLY A 147 7.24 2.34 15.86
C GLY A 147 7.99 1.05 16.23
N GLN A 148 7.89 -0.04 15.46
CA GLN A 148 8.62 -1.29 15.73
C GLN A 148 9.56 -1.68 14.59
N GLY A 149 9.39 -1.11 13.38
CA GLY A 149 10.22 -1.36 12.22
C GLY A 149 9.49 -2.04 11.07
N ALA A 150 10.18 -2.16 9.95
CA ALA A 150 9.70 -2.77 8.72
C ALA A 150 10.69 -3.83 8.22
N TRP A 151 10.18 -4.77 7.43
CA TRP A 151 10.97 -5.83 6.81
C TRP A 151 10.40 -6.25 5.47
N MET A 152 11.24 -6.83 4.66
CA MET A 152 10.85 -7.53 3.45
C MET A 152 11.24 -9.02 3.55
N GLU A 153 10.53 -9.85 2.81
CA GLU A 153 10.80 -11.28 2.70
C GLU A 153 10.61 -11.73 1.25
N ASP A 154 11.64 -12.33 0.71
CA ASP A 154 11.68 -12.95 -0.61
C ASP A 154 12.31 -14.34 -0.50
N ALA A 155 12.74 -14.95 -1.61
CA ALA A 155 13.38 -16.26 -1.58
C ALA A 155 14.74 -16.27 -0.87
N ALA A 156 15.41 -15.14 -0.74
CA ALA A 156 16.66 -15.03 0.03
C ALA A 156 16.39 -14.99 1.55
N GLY A 157 15.12 -14.85 1.94
CA GLY A 157 14.68 -14.82 3.34
C GLY A 157 14.19 -13.44 3.79
N ARG A 158 13.92 -13.34 5.10
CA ARG A 158 13.43 -12.13 5.75
C ARG A 158 14.57 -11.24 6.19
N GLN A 159 14.48 -9.95 5.85
CA GLN A 159 15.46 -8.95 6.24
C GLN A 159 14.79 -7.64 6.67
N PRO A 160 15.37 -6.91 7.64
CA PRO A 160 14.88 -5.58 8.00
C PRO A 160 15.12 -4.62 6.84
N ILE A 161 14.20 -3.66 6.67
CA ILE A 161 14.33 -2.57 5.71
C ILE A 161 14.19 -1.23 6.40
N ALA A 162 14.84 -0.23 5.84
CA ALA A 162 14.75 1.17 6.26
C ALA A 162 14.90 2.09 5.04
N CYS A 163 14.27 3.25 5.11
CA CYS A 163 14.49 4.30 4.15
C CYS A 163 15.97 4.72 4.16
N ARG A 164 16.50 5.06 2.98
CA ARG A 164 17.89 5.52 2.86
C ARG A 164 18.00 7.02 3.09
N ALA A 165 19.21 7.48 3.41
CA ALA A 165 19.53 8.89 3.29
C ALA A 165 19.46 9.34 1.83
N VAL A 166 19.02 10.57 1.60
CA VAL A 166 18.94 11.14 0.25
C VAL A 166 20.33 11.13 -0.38
N PRO A 167 20.51 10.52 -1.57
CA PRO A 167 21.79 10.47 -2.23
C PRO A 167 22.30 11.87 -2.63
N ALA A 168 23.62 12.06 -2.60
CA ALA A 168 24.25 13.34 -2.94
C ALA A 168 24.00 13.76 -4.39
N GLU A 169 23.84 12.81 -5.31
CA GLU A 169 23.52 13.01 -6.71
C GLU A 169 22.08 13.48 -6.93
N GLY A 170 21.20 13.33 -5.96
CA GLY A 170 19.80 13.70 -5.99
C GLY A 170 18.85 12.53 -5.78
N LEU A 171 17.54 12.85 -5.80
CA LEU A 171 16.46 11.92 -5.51
C LEU A 171 16.22 10.94 -6.66
N THR A 172 15.83 9.72 -6.32
CA THR A 172 15.10 8.81 -7.21
C THR A 172 13.60 8.98 -6.95
N MET A 173 12.88 9.50 -7.95
CA MET A 173 11.43 9.70 -7.89
C MET A 173 10.71 8.54 -8.57
N LEU A 174 9.64 8.03 -7.94
CA LEU A 174 8.74 7.05 -8.53
C LEU A 174 7.52 7.76 -9.15
N ALA A 175 7.22 7.38 -10.39
CA ALA A 175 6.00 7.77 -11.08
C ALA A 175 5.03 6.59 -11.17
N SER A 176 3.73 6.87 -11.19
CA SER A 176 2.71 5.87 -11.48
C SER A 176 2.78 5.46 -12.94
N ARG A 177 2.72 4.14 -13.23
CA ARG A 177 2.75 3.64 -14.61
C ARG A 177 1.47 3.99 -15.37
N SER A 178 0.32 3.86 -14.72
CA SER A 178 -1.00 3.90 -15.36
C SER A 178 -1.82 5.15 -15.05
N HIS A 179 -1.38 5.99 -14.10
CA HIS A 179 -2.13 7.14 -13.62
C HIS A 179 -1.18 8.30 -13.31
N GLY A 180 -1.12 9.27 -14.17
CA GLY A 180 -0.39 10.52 -13.96
C GLY A 180 -1.12 11.68 -14.63
N ASP A 181 -1.25 12.79 -13.93
CA ASP A 181 -1.49 14.09 -14.55
C ASP A 181 -0.13 14.80 -14.67
N ASP A 182 0.49 14.67 -15.84
CA ASP A 182 1.82 15.21 -16.08
C ASP A 182 1.85 16.73 -15.93
N ALA A 183 0.77 17.43 -16.30
CA ALA A 183 0.68 18.89 -16.17
C ALA A 183 0.60 19.31 -14.70
N ALA A 184 -0.25 18.65 -13.90
CA ALA A 184 -0.35 18.90 -12.46
C ALA A 184 0.97 18.59 -11.75
N MET A 185 1.63 17.49 -12.15
CA MET A 185 2.92 17.09 -11.59
C MET A 185 4.02 18.12 -11.91
N GLN A 186 4.11 18.58 -13.14
CA GLN A 186 5.07 19.62 -13.54
C GLN A 186 4.85 20.94 -12.80
N ALA A 187 3.62 21.30 -12.50
CA ALA A 187 3.29 22.50 -11.73
C ALA A 187 3.62 22.33 -10.24
N PHE A 188 3.40 21.16 -9.68
CA PHE A 188 3.55 20.87 -8.25
C PHE A 188 5.02 20.68 -7.83
N LEU A 189 5.79 19.89 -8.58
CA LEU A 189 7.13 19.43 -8.17
C LEU A 189 8.12 20.55 -7.84
N PRO A 190 8.24 21.65 -8.60
CA PRO A 190 9.22 22.69 -8.29
C PRO A 190 9.03 23.33 -6.91
N GLY A 191 7.78 23.56 -6.51
CA GLY A 191 7.44 24.08 -5.18
C GLY A 191 7.72 23.08 -4.08
N TYR A 192 7.36 21.83 -4.27
CA TYR A 192 7.57 20.77 -3.28
C TYR A 192 9.06 20.44 -3.08
N LEU A 193 9.81 20.35 -4.16
CA LEU A 193 11.24 20.00 -4.12
C LEU A 193 12.08 21.08 -3.44
N ALA A 194 11.67 22.36 -3.48
CA ALA A 194 12.37 23.48 -2.84
C ALA A 194 13.89 23.49 -3.14
N GLY A 195 14.26 23.23 -4.39
CA GLY A 195 15.67 23.17 -4.85
C GLY A 195 16.34 21.81 -4.77
N ARG A 196 15.68 20.76 -4.19
CA ARG A 196 16.21 19.39 -4.27
C ARG A 196 16.17 18.90 -5.72
N ARG A 197 17.24 18.23 -6.14
CA ARG A 197 17.37 17.69 -7.49
C ARG A 197 16.77 16.30 -7.57
N VAL A 198 15.97 16.00 -8.59
CA VAL A 198 15.63 14.66 -9.02
C VAL A 198 16.71 14.19 -9.99
N ALA A 199 17.47 13.17 -9.61
CA ALA A 199 18.53 12.59 -10.45
C ALA A 199 17.97 11.49 -11.37
N HIS A 200 17.02 10.71 -10.85
CA HIS A 200 16.42 9.60 -11.57
C HIS A 200 14.90 9.59 -11.41
N THR A 201 14.21 9.15 -12.46
CA THR A 201 12.77 8.84 -12.41
C THR A 201 12.59 7.39 -12.85
N ALA A 202 11.89 6.61 -12.05
CA ALA A 202 11.49 5.23 -12.35
C ALA A 202 9.98 5.10 -12.27
N THR A 203 9.43 4.05 -12.87
CA THR A 203 8.00 3.75 -12.80
C THR A 203 7.77 2.42 -12.11
N ALA A 204 6.73 2.36 -11.27
CA ALA A 204 6.24 1.13 -10.68
C ALA A 204 4.72 1.15 -10.58
N GLY A 205 4.09 -0.03 -10.60
CA GLY A 205 2.66 -0.21 -10.38
C GLY A 205 2.28 -0.22 -8.90
N SER A 206 1.01 -0.17 -8.59
CA SER A 206 0.36 -0.43 -7.30
C SER A 206 1.03 0.18 -6.05
N SER A 207 0.75 -0.38 -4.89
CA SER A 207 1.39 -0.05 -3.59
C SER A 207 2.87 -0.40 -3.51
N LEU A 208 3.42 -1.13 -4.50
CA LEU A 208 4.85 -1.46 -4.57
C LEU A 208 5.74 -0.21 -4.45
N LYS A 209 5.27 0.95 -4.91
CA LYS A 209 6.00 2.23 -4.80
C LYS A 209 6.35 2.60 -3.36
N PHE A 210 5.44 2.39 -2.40
CA PHE A 210 5.73 2.62 -0.98
C PHE A 210 6.78 1.65 -0.46
N CYS A 211 6.74 0.40 -0.92
CA CYS A 211 7.68 -0.64 -0.52
C CYS A 211 9.09 -0.34 -1.03
N LEU A 212 9.22 0.17 -2.27
CA LEU A 212 10.51 0.58 -2.83
C LEU A 212 11.13 1.76 -2.06
N LEU A 213 10.31 2.73 -1.60
CA LEU A 213 10.76 3.78 -0.70
C LEU A 213 11.21 3.20 0.64
N ALA A 214 10.39 2.34 1.24
CA ALA A 214 10.67 1.70 2.53
C ALA A 214 11.96 0.86 2.51
N ALA A 215 12.26 0.22 1.38
CA ALA A 215 13.48 -0.56 1.16
C ALA A 215 14.69 0.29 0.76
N GLY A 216 14.57 1.63 0.72
CA GLY A 216 15.67 2.53 0.35
C GLY A 216 16.07 2.45 -1.13
N GLN A 217 15.21 1.93 -2.01
CA GLN A 217 15.48 1.83 -3.45
C GLN A 217 15.04 3.08 -4.22
N ALA A 218 14.15 3.88 -3.62
CA ALA A 218 13.72 5.18 -4.14
C ALA A 218 13.51 6.15 -2.97
N ASP A 219 13.26 7.43 -3.29
CA ASP A 219 13.24 8.48 -2.30
C ASP A 219 11.89 9.24 -2.25
N LEU A 220 11.19 9.36 -3.37
CA LEU A 220 10.01 10.21 -3.49
C LEU A 220 8.94 9.57 -4.38
N TYR A 221 7.68 9.60 -3.93
CA TYR A 221 6.51 9.21 -4.72
C TYR A 221 5.37 10.23 -4.52
N PRO A 222 5.24 11.23 -5.40
CA PRO A 222 4.08 12.11 -5.43
C PRO A 222 2.92 11.45 -6.18
N ARG A 223 1.70 11.65 -5.67
CA ARG A 223 0.47 11.15 -6.27
C ARG A 223 -0.60 12.24 -6.32
N LEU A 224 -0.83 12.78 -7.52
CA LEU A 224 -1.82 13.82 -7.79
C LEU A 224 -3.02 13.29 -8.58
N GLY A 225 -3.23 11.99 -8.60
CA GLY A 225 -4.40 11.36 -9.21
C GLY A 225 -5.25 10.66 -8.16
N ARG A 226 -6.49 10.35 -8.52
CA ARG A 226 -7.45 9.67 -7.65
C ARG A 226 -6.90 8.34 -7.15
N THR A 227 -7.05 8.09 -5.85
CA THR A 227 -6.74 6.83 -5.16
C THR A 227 -7.71 6.64 -4.01
N MET A 228 -7.87 5.40 -3.56
CA MET A 228 -8.68 5.09 -2.40
C MET A 228 -7.78 4.84 -1.17
N GLU A 229 -8.37 4.87 0.02
CA GLU A 229 -7.62 4.64 1.26
C GLU A 229 -7.00 3.24 1.34
N TRP A 230 -7.66 2.23 0.80
CA TRP A 230 -7.15 0.85 0.77
C TRP A 230 -5.97 0.65 -0.17
N ASP A 231 -5.81 1.47 -1.24
CA ASP A 231 -4.66 1.46 -2.14
C ASP A 231 -3.37 1.90 -1.43
N ILE A 232 -3.47 2.70 -0.36
CA ILE A 232 -2.30 3.38 0.23
C ILE A 232 -2.02 2.98 1.68
N ALA A 233 -3.02 2.55 2.45
CA ALA A 233 -2.89 2.38 3.89
C ALA A 233 -1.82 1.36 4.30
N ALA A 234 -1.74 0.21 3.60
CA ALA A 234 -0.75 -0.82 3.89
C ALA A 234 0.67 -0.35 3.55
N GLY A 235 0.84 0.24 2.36
CA GLY A 235 2.12 0.82 1.94
C GLY A 235 2.56 1.98 2.85
N HIS A 236 1.63 2.83 3.30
CA HIS A 236 1.91 3.90 4.26
C HIS A 236 2.41 3.34 5.60
N ALA A 237 1.76 2.29 6.15
CA ALA A 237 2.22 1.66 7.38
C ALA A 237 3.65 1.10 7.25
N VAL A 238 3.94 0.40 6.15
CA VAL A 238 5.29 -0.14 5.87
C VAL A 238 6.31 0.99 5.74
N LEU A 239 6.00 2.04 4.99
CA LEU A 239 6.89 3.18 4.80
C LEU A 239 7.14 3.94 6.10
N ALA A 240 6.10 4.21 6.89
CA ALA A 240 6.23 4.87 8.19
C ALA A 240 7.05 4.02 9.18
N ALA A 241 6.86 2.69 9.17
CA ALA A 241 7.65 1.76 9.98
C ALA A 241 9.13 1.73 9.56
N ALA A 242 9.44 2.01 8.29
CA ALA A 242 10.79 2.11 7.75
C ALA A 242 11.45 3.49 7.95
N GLY A 243 10.76 4.45 8.58
CA GLY A 243 11.27 5.80 8.85
C GLY A 243 10.90 6.86 7.80
N GLY A 244 10.06 6.53 6.83
CA GLY A 244 9.54 7.47 5.85
C GLY A 244 8.24 8.14 6.30
N SER A 245 7.60 8.86 5.38
CA SER A 245 6.36 9.60 5.64
C SER A 245 5.44 9.65 4.43
N VAL A 246 4.13 9.84 4.70
CA VAL A 246 3.12 10.16 3.68
C VAL A 246 2.34 11.37 4.16
N ARG A 247 2.29 12.40 3.33
CA ARG A 247 1.65 13.69 3.66
C ARG A 247 0.71 14.11 2.54
N ARG A 248 -0.32 14.86 2.89
CA ARG A 248 -1.19 15.49 1.90
C ARG A 248 -0.39 16.46 1.03
N ALA A 249 -0.70 16.47 -0.27
CA ALA A 249 0.02 17.33 -1.22
C ALA A 249 -0.38 18.80 -1.13
N ASP A 250 -1.60 19.10 -0.64
CA ASP A 250 -2.17 20.45 -0.59
C ASP A 250 -1.56 21.32 0.54
N ASP A 251 -1.44 20.77 1.75
CA ASP A 251 -1.02 21.53 2.95
C ASP A 251 0.11 20.87 3.75
N GLY A 252 0.62 19.70 3.28
CA GLY A 252 1.63 18.94 4.02
C GLY A 252 1.11 18.26 5.28
N GLY A 253 -0.19 18.30 5.54
CA GLY A 253 -0.82 17.72 6.71
C GLY A 253 -0.75 16.19 6.74
N ALA A 254 -1.03 15.61 7.90
CA ALA A 254 -1.06 14.16 8.07
C ALA A 254 -2.19 13.54 7.23
N MET A 255 -1.92 12.34 6.70
CA MET A 255 -2.98 11.50 6.13
C MET A 255 -3.89 11.00 7.25
N VAL A 256 -5.20 10.98 7.00
CA VAL A 256 -6.21 10.44 7.93
C VAL A 256 -7.08 9.45 7.19
N TYR A 257 -7.32 8.30 7.82
CA TYR A 257 -8.08 7.18 7.28
C TYR A 257 -9.46 7.06 7.93
N GLY A 258 -10.40 6.45 7.20
CA GLY A 258 -11.79 6.28 7.64
C GLY A 258 -12.69 7.45 7.28
N LYS A 259 -12.36 8.18 6.22
CA LYS A 259 -13.21 9.27 5.69
C LYS A 259 -14.46 8.72 5.02
N PRO A 260 -15.58 9.46 5.00
CA PRO A 260 -16.72 9.10 4.17
C PRO A 260 -16.30 8.90 2.71
N GLY A 261 -16.70 7.75 2.11
CA GLY A 261 -16.37 7.40 0.73
C GLY A 261 -14.96 6.87 0.52
N PHE A 262 -14.06 6.90 1.52
CA PHE A 262 -12.69 6.35 1.49
C PHE A 262 -11.80 6.88 0.35
N GLU A 263 -12.14 8.00 -0.26
CA GLU A 263 -11.28 8.63 -1.24
C GLU A 263 -10.08 9.29 -0.55
N SER A 264 -8.88 9.03 -1.07
CA SER A 264 -7.65 9.61 -0.57
C SER A 264 -7.42 11.01 -1.18
N PRO A 265 -6.99 12.01 -0.39
CA PRO A 265 -6.46 13.23 -0.97
C PRO A 265 -5.18 12.94 -1.78
N HIS A 266 -4.79 13.86 -2.63
CA HIS A 266 -3.47 13.84 -3.25
C HIS A 266 -2.40 13.83 -2.15
N PHE A 267 -1.32 13.10 -2.38
CA PHE A 267 -0.29 12.92 -1.36
C PHE A 267 1.14 12.89 -1.94
N VAL A 268 2.09 13.03 -1.06
CA VAL A 268 3.49 12.76 -1.32
C VAL A 268 4.01 11.76 -0.29
N ALA A 269 4.52 10.63 -0.77
CA ALA A 269 5.28 9.68 0.03
C ALA A 269 6.78 9.97 -0.13
N ALA A 270 7.50 10.01 0.99
CA ALA A 270 8.93 10.32 1.03
C ALA A 270 9.68 9.34 1.93
N GLY A 271 10.89 8.94 1.50
CA GLY A 271 11.80 8.08 2.24
C GLY A 271 12.52 8.80 3.40
N TRP A 272 11.95 9.90 3.90
CA TRP A 272 12.46 10.64 5.07
C TRP A 272 11.30 11.14 5.92
N PRO A 273 11.51 11.34 7.24
CA PRO A 273 10.53 11.98 8.09
C PRO A 273 10.36 13.44 7.64
N VAL A 274 9.13 13.92 7.62
CA VAL A 274 8.85 15.35 7.45
C VAL A 274 8.80 15.97 8.85
N GLU A 275 9.61 16.96 9.09
CA GLU A 275 9.64 17.77 10.33
C GLU A 275 8.35 18.60 10.49
#